data_057120330ac6a124036fe59fb292db1a
#
_entry.id   057120330ac6a124036fe59fb292db1a
#
_cell.length_a   1.000
_cell.length_b   1.000
_cell.length_c   1.000
_cell.angle_alpha   90.00
_cell.angle_beta   90.00
_cell.angle_gamma   90.00
#
_symmetry.space_group_name_H-M   'P 1'
#
loop_
_entity.id
_entity.type
_entity.pdbx_description
1 polymer ?
#
loop_
_entity_poly.entity_id
_entity_poly.type
_entity_poly.pdbx_seq_one_letter_code
_entity_poly.pdbx_strand_id
1 'polypeptide(L)'
;MSSAHKKINAWVWVAVVFAVCAVVYGVLSSYPRELAVYSDELRYLDVARSLWQGRGLRVRNMPSDYQKILYPLFILPALALKTTAAQITAIGWLNALYASSAVFPAYALCRATGQNRRRTVFLVGVVALLPTMSAASTFMSETVFLPLSLW
;
A
#
# COMPACT_ATOMS: atom_id res chain seq x y z
N MET A 1 -32.02 -10.38 -32.81
CA MET A 1 -30.88 -11.06 -32.15
C MET A 1 -30.33 -10.10 -31.10
N SER A 2 -30.69 -10.31 -29.84
CA SER A 2 -30.28 -9.45 -28.72
C SER A 2 -28.87 -9.86 -28.28
N SER A 3 -27.90 -8.99 -28.51
CA SER A 3 -26.53 -9.13 -28.02
C SER A 3 -26.53 -8.97 -26.50
N ALA A 4 -26.59 -10.08 -25.79
CA ALA A 4 -26.36 -10.14 -24.35
C ALA A 4 -24.87 -9.88 -24.07
N HIS A 5 -24.40 -8.64 -24.19
CA HIS A 5 -23.16 -8.23 -23.60
C HIS A 5 -23.28 -8.46 -22.09
N LYS A 6 -22.68 -9.55 -21.59
CA LYS A 6 -22.49 -9.84 -20.18
C LYS A 6 -21.88 -8.58 -19.54
N LYS A 7 -22.68 -7.77 -18.85
CA LYS A 7 -22.18 -6.62 -18.07
C LYS A 7 -21.20 -7.17 -17.04
N ILE A 8 -19.92 -7.06 -17.29
CA ILE A 8 -18.88 -7.38 -16.32
C ILE A 8 -19.25 -6.62 -15.05
N ASN A 9 -19.35 -7.34 -13.93
CA ASN A 9 -19.63 -6.74 -12.64
C ASN A 9 -18.59 -5.64 -12.39
N ALA A 10 -19.04 -4.44 -12.06
CA ALA A 10 -18.15 -3.29 -11.90
C ALA A 10 -17.06 -3.51 -10.84
N TRP A 11 -17.33 -4.32 -9.82
CA TRP A 11 -16.34 -4.72 -8.83
C TRP A 11 -15.22 -5.62 -9.40
N VAL A 12 -15.55 -6.46 -10.38
CA VAL A 12 -14.53 -7.28 -11.07
C VAL A 12 -13.53 -6.38 -11.80
N TRP A 13 -14.02 -5.33 -12.47
CA TRP A 13 -13.14 -4.36 -13.10
C TRP A 13 -12.22 -3.65 -12.10
N VAL A 14 -12.76 -3.20 -10.96
CA VAL A 14 -11.94 -2.56 -9.89
C VAL A 14 -10.91 -3.53 -9.32
N ALA A 15 -11.29 -4.79 -9.12
CA ALA A 15 -10.37 -5.84 -8.68
C ALA A 15 -9.23 -6.10 -9.69
N VAL A 16 -9.53 -6.04 -10.98
CA VAL A 16 -8.50 -6.15 -12.03
C VAL A 16 -7.55 -4.95 -11.99
N VAL A 17 -8.06 -3.73 -11.85
CA VAL A 17 -7.22 -2.52 -11.70
C VAL A 17 -6.33 -2.64 -10.46
N PHE A 18 -6.89 -3.04 -9.32
CA PHE A 18 -6.13 -3.31 -8.11
C PHE A 18 -4.98 -4.31 -8.36
N ALA A 19 -5.30 -5.46 -8.95
CA ALA A 19 -4.31 -6.52 -9.19
C ALA A 19 -3.17 -6.04 -10.11
N VAL A 20 -3.52 -5.34 -11.20
CA VAL A 20 -2.53 -4.77 -12.13
C VAL A 20 -1.63 -3.77 -11.43
N CYS A 21 -2.21 -2.82 -10.68
CA CYS A 21 -1.44 -1.83 -9.92
C CYS A 21 -0.54 -2.48 -8.87
N ALA A 22 -1.06 -3.46 -8.10
CA ALA A 22 -0.29 -4.17 -7.09
C ALA A 22 0.91 -4.91 -7.69
N VAL A 23 0.73 -5.57 -8.85
CA VAL A 23 1.82 -6.24 -9.55
C VAL A 23 2.84 -5.23 -10.08
N VAL A 24 2.39 -4.18 -10.78
CA VAL A 24 3.29 -3.18 -11.35
C VAL A 24 4.13 -2.51 -10.26
N TYR A 25 3.49 -2.02 -9.20
CA TYR A 25 4.20 -1.37 -8.09
C TYR A 25 5.04 -2.35 -7.28
N GLY A 26 4.60 -3.60 -7.09
CA GLY A 26 5.39 -4.64 -6.45
C GLY A 26 6.66 -4.97 -7.22
N VAL A 27 6.57 -5.09 -8.54
CA VAL A 27 7.74 -5.29 -9.42
C VAL A 27 8.65 -4.08 -9.37
N LEU A 28 8.12 -2.86 -9.56
CA LEU A 28 8.92 -1.63 -9.49
C LEU A 28 9.59 -1.47 -8.13
N SER A 29 8.92 -1.84 -7.04
CA SER A 29 9.48 -1.81 -5.69
C SER A 29 10.52 -2.89 -5.44
N SER A 30 10.68 -3.88 -6.30
CA SER A 30 11.64 -4.99 -6.15
C SER A 30 12.97 -4.73 -6.87
N TYR A 31 13.07 -3.71 -7.74
CA TYR A 31 14.31 -3.36 -8.42
C TYR A 31 15.34 -2.71 -7.48
N PRO A 32 16.66 -2.80 -7.81
CA PRO A 32 17.73 -2.60 -6.84
C PRO A 32 17.59 -1.29 -6.09
N ARG A 33 17.67 -1.43 -4.79
CA ARG A 33 17.47 -0.39 -3.81
C ARG A 33 18.81 0.04 -3.27
N GLU A 34 19.21 1.17 -3.71
CA GLU A 34 19.86 2.05 -2.77
C GLU A 34 18.72 2.51 -1.83
N LEU A 35 18.80 2.10 -0.57
CA LEU A 35 17.91 2.65 0.45
C LEU A 35 18.01 4.17 0.33
N ALA A 36 16.97 4.81 -0.18
CA ALA A 36 16.81 6.23 0.02
C ALA A 36 16.63 6.36 1.53
N VAL A 37 17.72 6.64 2.25
CA VAL A 37 17.77 6.59 3.73
C VAL A 37 17.03 7.80 4.26
N TYR A 38 15.72 7.77 4.18
CA TYR A 38 14.90 8.69 4.95
C TYR A 38 14.95 8.26 6.42
N SER A 39 15.18 9.18 7.31
CA SER A 39 15.27 8.92 8.75
C SER A 39 14.04 8.18 9.31
N ASP A 40 12.89 8.39 8.70
CA ASP A 40 11.64 7.77 9.12
C ASP A 40 11.54 6.30 8.70
N GLU A 41 12.11 5.90 7.56
CA GLU A 41 12.15 4.49 7.12
C GLU A 41 12.85 3.60 8.14
N LEU A 42 14.03 4.04 8.60
CA LEU A 42 14.80 3.31 9.61
C LEU A 42 14.03 3.24 10.95
N ARG A 43 13.35 4.32 11.34
CA ARG A 43 12.54 4.34 12.57
C ARG A 43 11.38 3.36 12.49
N TYR A 44 10.65 3.33 11.37
CA TYR A 44 9.56 2.37 11.17
C TYR A 44 10.04 0.93 11.26
N LEU A 45 11.18 0.62 10.62
CA LEU A 45 11.75 -0.71 10.65
C LEU A 45 12.25 -1.10 12.05
N ASP A 46 12.89 -0.18 12.78
CA ASP A 46 13.35 -0.41 14.15
C ASP A 46 12.17 -0.68 15.09
N VAL A 47 11.11 0.13 15.01
CA VAL A 47 9.88 -0.07 15.80
C VAL A 47 9.23 -1.40 15.46
N ALA A 48 9.09 -1.72 14.16
CA ALA A 48 8.52 -2.99 13.73
C ALA A 48 9.33 -4.19 14.26
N ARG A 49 10.66 -4.16 14.14
CA ARG A 49 11.54 -5.21 14.68
C ARG A 49 11.44 -5.35 16.19
N SER A 50 11.35 -4.23 16.90
CA SER A 50 11.20 -4.23 18.35
C SER A 50 9.86 -4.84 18.79
N LEU A 51 8.78 -4.51 18.07
CA LEU A 51 7.46 -5.10 18.29
C LEU A 51 7.45 -6.60 17.98
N TRP A 52 8.05 -7.00 16.85
CA TRP A 52 8.18 -8.41 16.47
C TRP A 52 8.91 -9.26 17.52
N GLN A 53 9.89 -8.66 18.20
CA GLN A 53 10.67 -9.29 19.24
C GLN A 53 10.03 -9.19 20.65
N GLY A 54 8.83 -8.64 20.76
CA GLY A 54 8.12 -8.47 22.05
C GLY A 54 8.75 -7.44 22.99
N ARG A 55 9.64 -6.55 22.47
CA ARG A 55 10.38 -5.57 23.30
C ARG A 55 9.67 -4.23 23.46
N GLY A 56 8.46 -4.09 22.91
CA GLY A 56 7.68 -2.85 22.94
C GLY A 56 8.19 -1.79 21.95
N LEU A 57 7.81 -0.55 22.17
CA LEU A 57 8.17 0.57 21.29
C LEU A 57 9.60 1.03 21.56
N ARG A 58 10.51 0.68 20.68
CA ARG A 58 11.93 1.10 20.77
C ARG A 58 12.44 1.58 19.41
N VAL A 59 13.28 2.60 19.46
CA VAL A 59 14.06 3.10 18.33
C VAL A 59 15.54 3.05 18.75
N ARG A 60 16.40 2.44 17.95
CA ARG A 60 17.82 2.23 18.27
C ARG A 60 18.05 1.60 19.66
N ASN A 61 17.23 0.61 20.01
CA ASN A 61 17.22 -0.05 21.32
C ASN A 61 16.82 0.83 22.54
N MET A 62 16.52 2.09 22.35
CA MET A 62 16.06 2.99 23.41
C MET A 62 14.52 2.99 23.46
N PRO A 63 13.89 2.97 24.66
CA PRO A 63 12.47 3.19 24.79
C PRO A 63 12.08 4.49 24.08
N SER A 64 10.99 4.46 23.34
CA SER A 64 10.54 5.62 22.56
C SER A 64 9.03 5.77 22.69
N ASP A 65 8.57 6.98 22.85
CA ASP A 65 7.19 7.43 22.79
C ASP A 65 6.71 7.70 21.35
N TYR A 66 7.35 7.03 20.39
CA TYR A 66 7.05 7.14 18.97
C TYR A 66 5.60 6.78 18.66
N GLN A 67 4.79 7.78 18.31
CA GLN A 67 3.33 7.63 18.17
C GLN A 67 2.88 7.04 16.84
N LYS A 68 3.73 7.03 15.80
CA LYS A 68 3.37 6.54 14.46
C LYS A 68 3.52 5.01 14.36
N ILE A 69 2.75 4.27 15.16
CA ILE A 69 2.87 2.80 15.28
C ILE A 69 2.10 2.04 14.20
N LEU A 70 1.15 2.66 13.52
CA LEU A 70 0.26 1.98 12.59
C LEU A 70 1.05 1.35 11.44
N TYR A 71 1.90 2.11 10.76
CA TYR A 71 2.70 1.60 9.66
C TYR A 71 3.66 0.47 10.09
N PRO A 72 4.44 0.57 11.19
CA PRO A 72 5.17 -0.56 11.75
C PRO A 72 4.35 -1.84 11.92
N LEU A 73 3.09 -1.74 12.38
CA LEU A 73 2.21 -2.90 12.51
C LEU A 73 1.86 -3.54 11.15
N PHE A 74 1.63 -2.71 10.13
CA PHE A 74 1.29 -3.20 8.78
C PHE A 74 2.46 -3.92 8.09
N ILE A 75 3.71 -3.63 8.45
CA ILE A 75 4.89 -4.31 7.88
C ILE A 75 5.36 -5.53 8.70
N LEU A 76 4.79 -5.79 9.89
CA LEU A 76 5.16 -6.94 10.73
C LEU A 76 5.20 -8.27 9.98
N PRO A 77 4.23 -8.61 9.10
CA PRO A 77 4.24 -9.91 8.41
C PRO A 77 5.52 -10.16 7.61
N ALA A 78 6.15 -9.10 7.09
CA ALA A 78 7.41 -9.23 6.34
C ALA A 78 8.58 -9.67 7.22
N LEU A 79 8.54 -9.37 8.52
CA LEU A 79 9.62 -9.71 9.46
C LEU A 79 9.69 -11.20 9.80
N ALA A 80 8.67 -11.99 9.43
CA ALA A 80 8.70 -13.45 9.53
C ALA A 80 9.75 -14.08 8.58
N LEU A 81 10.21 -13.35 7.56
CA LEU A 81 11.24 -13.83 6.63
C LEU A 81 12.62 -13.80 7.28
N LYS A 82 13.46 -14.78 6.89
CA LYS A 82 14.75 -15.01 7.55
C LYS A 82 15.85 -14.00 7.20
N THR A 83 15.81 -13.42 6.00
CA THR A 83 16.86 -12.54 5.51
C THR A 83 16.38 -11.10 5.39
N THR A 84 17.24 -10.15 5.70
CA THR A 84 16.94 -8.71 5.58
C THR A 84 16.52 -8.34 4.15
N ALA A 85 17.20 -8.90 3.15
CA ALA A 85 16.84 -8.65 1.75
C ALA A 85 15.39 -9.11 1.43
N ALA A 86 15.01 -10.33 1.88
CA ALA A 86 13.64 -10.82 1.71
C ALA A 86 12.61 -9.97 2.47
N GLN A 87 12.96 -9.52 3.70
CA GLN A 87 12.10 -8.62 4.48
C GLN A 87 11.84 -7.31 3.73
N ILE A 88 12.90 -6.67 3.22
CA ILE A 88 12.81 -5.42 2.46
C ILE A 88 11.94 -5.61 1.21
N THR A 89 12.16 -6.68 0.45
CA THR A 89 11.35 -6.99 -0.72
C THR A 89 9.89 -7.21 -0.35
N ALA A 90 9.62 -7.97 0.71
CA ALA A 90 8.25 -8.21 1.18
C ALA A 90 7.55 -6.93 1.65
N ILE A 91 8.26 -6.03 2.34
CA ILE A 91 7.71 -4.72 2.71
C ILE A 91 7.30 -3.93 1.46
N GLY A 92 8.13 -3.94 0.41
CA GLY A 92 7.78 -3.30 -0.86
C GLY A 92 6.51 -3.87 -1.50
N TRP A 93 6.33 -5.19 -1.47
CA TRP A 93 5.10 -5.83 -1.96
C TRP A 93 3.89 -5.50 -1.10
N LEU A 94 4.04 -5.47 0.24
CA LEU A 94 2.98 -5.03 1.15
C LEU A 94 2.58 -3.58 0.87
N ASN A 95 3.55 -2.68 0.71
CA ASN A 95 3.29 -1.28 0.36
C ASN A 95 2.54 -1.16 -0.99
N ALA A 96 2.94 -1.95 -1.99
CA ALA A 96 2.26 -1.99 -3.29
C ALA A 96 0.80 -2.44 -3.15
N LEU A 97 0.53 -3.48 -2.34
CA LEU A 97 -0.81 -3.95 -2.05
C LEU A 97 -1.66 -2.88 -1.33
N TYR A 98 -1.10 -2.27 -0.27
CA TYR A 98 -1.82 -1.25 0.49
C TYR A 98 -2.11 -0.02 -0.37
N ALA A 99 -1.13 0.52 -1.08
CA ALA A 99 -1.33 1.67 -1.96
C ALA A 99 -2.38 1.38 -3.03
N SER A 100 -2.26 0.24 -3.72
CA SER A 100 -3.21 -0.15 -4.77
C SER A 100 -4.63 -0.32 -4.25
N SER A 101 -4.82 -0.66 -2.96
CA SER A 101 -6.15 -0.84 -2.36
C SER A 101 -6.98 0.45 -2.33
N ALA A 102 -6.36 1.62 -2.52
CA ALA A 102 -7.05 2.92 -2.60
C ALA A 102 -8.10 2.98 -3.74
N VAL A 103 -8.00 2.12 -4.75
CA VAL A 103 -8.99 2.05 -5.84
C VAL A 103 -10.38 1.60 -5.35
N PHE A 104 -10.44 0.82 -4.26
CA PHE A 104 -11.72 0.34 -3.72
C PHE A 104 -12.53 1.47 -3.08
N PRO A 105 -12.00 2.23 -2.09
CA PRO A 105 -12.73 3.35 -1.52
C PRO A 105 -12.98 4.46 -2.56
N ALA A 106 -12.05 4.72 -3.48
CA ALA A 106 -12.28 5.66 -4.57
C ALA A 106 -13.48 5.26 -5.43
N TYR A 107 -13.59 3.97 -5.79
CA TYR A 107 -14.77 3.47 -6.50
C TYR A 107 -16.06 3.58 -5.68
N ALA A 108 -16.01 3.19 -4.39
CA ALA A 108 -17.15 3.29 -3.49
C ALA A 108 -17.66 4.73 -3.37
N LEU A 109 -16.75 5.69 -3.22
CA LEU A 109 -17.06 7.12 -3.15
C LEU A 109 -17.70 7.63 -4.46
N CYS A 110 -17.16 7.24 -5.62
CA CYS A 110 -17.76 7.57 -6.91
C CYS A 110 -19.20 7.03 -7.04
N ARG A 111 -19.44 5.84 -6.50
CA ARG A 111 -20.78 5.24 -6.48
C ARG A 111 -21.74 5.98 -5.54
N ALA A 112 -21.25 6.31 -4.35
CA ALA A 112 -22.05 7.05 -3.35
C ALA A 112 -22.42 8.46 -3.83
N THR A 113 -21.55 9.12 -4.59
CA THR A 113 -21.79 10.46 -5.16
C THR A 113 -22.52 10.45 -6.50
N GLY A 114 -23.00 9.28 -6.94
CA GLY A 114 -23.80 9.16 -8.18
C GLY A 114 -23.03 9.46 -9.48
N GLN A 115 -21.70 9.32 -9.47
CA GLN A 115 -20.91 9.56 -10.67
C GLN A 115 -21.23 8.59 -11.79
N ASN A 116 -21.24 9.08 -13.03
CA ASN A 116 -21.46 8.23 -14.19
C ASN A 116 -20.21 7.32 -14.44
N ARG A 117 -20.42 6.24 -15.22
CA ARG A 117 -19.37 5.24 -15.47
C ARG A 117 -18.07 5.84 -16.00
N ARG A 118 -18.13 6.81 -16.92
CA ARG A 118 -16.92 7.41 -17.53
C ARG A 118 -16.12 8.18 -16.48
N ARG A 119 -16.78 9.01 -15.66
CA ARG A 119 -16.13 9.74 -14.57
C ARG A 119 -15.57 8.80 -13.52
N THR A 120 -16.28 7.75 -13.16
CA THR A 120 -15.81 6.74 -12.20
C THR A 120 -14.52 6.08 -12.70
N VAL A 121 -14.48 5.64 -13.96
CA VAL A 121 -13.27 5.04 -14.56
C VAL A 121 -12.12 6.02 -14.54
N PHE A 122 -12.35 7.26 -14.93
CA PHE A 122 -11.32 8.31 -14.91
C PHE A 122 -10.80 8.58 -13.50
N LEU A 123 -11.68 8.81 -12.52
CA LEU A 123 -11.28 9.11 -11.14
C LEU A 123 -10.54 7.96 -10.47
N VAL A 124 -11.00 6.71 -10.64
CA VAL A 124 -10.30 5.52 -10.14
C VAL A 124 -8.95 5.38 -10.82
N GLY A 125 -8.85 5.65 -12.12
CA GLY A 125 -7.58 5.67 -12.86
C GLY A 125 -6.62 6.74 -12.34
N VAL A 126 -7.11 7.94 -12.04
CA VAL A 126 -6.30 9.01 -11.42
C VAL A 126 -5.76 8.55 -10.07
N VAL A 127 -6.62 7.99 -9.20
CA VAL A 127 -6.18 7.47 -7.89
C VAL A 127 -5.14 6.37 -8.05
N ALA A 128 -5.32 5.45 -9.00
CA ALA A 128 -4.38 4.37 -9.28
C ALA A 128 -3.00 4.86 -9.75
N LEU A 129 -2.94 6.04 -10.36
CA LEU A 129 -1.72 6.63 -10.93
C LEU A 129 -1.17 7.82 -10.12
N LEU A 130 -1.71 8.07 -8.92
CA LEU A 130 -1.22 9.18 -8.09
C LEU A 130 0.28 9.04 -7.80
N PRO A 131 1.03 10.15 -7.75
CA PRO A 131 2.45 10.15 -7.38
C PRO A 131 2.75 9.51 -6.02
N THR A 132 1.78 9.52 -5.10
CA THR A 132 1.87 8.81 -3.80
C THR A 132 2.07 7.31 -3.98
N MET A 133 1.72 6.75 -5.14
CA MET A 133 2.01 5.35 -5.48
C MET A 133 3.51 5.09 -5.63
N SER A 134 4.32 6.09 -5.97
CA SER A 134 5.78 5.99 -5.95
C SER A 134 6.32 5.75 -4.54
N ALA A 135 5.58 6.15 -3.50
CA ALA A 135 5.90 5.85 -2.11
C ALA A 135 5.86 4.34 -1.80
N ALA A 136 5.28 3.51 -2.67
CA ALA A 136 5.34 2.05 -2.52
C ALA A 136 6.79 1.51 -2.58
N SER A 137 7.70 2.23 -3.25
CA SER A 137 9.13 1.90 -3.28
C SER A 137 9.90 2.37 -2.04
N THR A 138 9.29 3.15 -1.16
CA THR A 138 9.87 3.66 0.09
C THR A 138 9.09 3.12 1.29
N PHE A 139 9.69 3.13 2.48
CA PHE A 139 9.01 2.68 3.71
C PHE A 139 8.24 3.84 4.34
N MET A 140 7.22 4.31 3.62
CA MET A 140 6.44 5.48 4.01
C MET A 140 5.01 5.11 4.41
N SER A 141 4.52 5.77 5.44
CA SER A 141 3.17 5.57 5.98
C SER A 141 2.05 5.96 5.01
N GLU A 142 2.35 6.77 4.00
CA GLU A 142 1.42 7.27 2.99
C GLU A 142 0.76 6.13 2.21
N THR A 143 1.47 5.02 1.99
CA THR A 143 0.94 3.83 1.31
C THR A 143 -0.25 3.20 2.02
N VAL A 144 -0.29 3.32 3.34
CA VAL A 144 -1.38 2.83 4.19
C VAL A 144 -2.40 3.93 4.47
N PHE A 145 -1.94 5.16 4.70
CA PHE A 145 -2.81 6.29 5.03
C PHE A 145 -3.74 6.68 3.89
N LEU A 146 -3.28 6.67 2.64
CA LEU A 146 -4.12 7.05 1.51
C LEU A 146 -5.39 6.19 1.41
N PRO A 147 -5.32 4.85 1.33
CA PRO A 147 -6.53 4.04 1.28
C PRO A 147 -7.41 4.20 2.52
N LEU A 148 -6.82 4.32 3.72
CA LEU A 148 -7.57 4.50 4.96
C LEU A 148 -8.28 5.85 5.05
N SER A 149 -7.71 6.91 4.50
CA SER A 149 -8.32 8.25 4.51
C SER A 149 -9.47 8.40 3.51
N LEU A 150 -9.55 7.51 2.54
CA LEU A 150 -10.63 7.50 1.54
C LEU A 150 -11.85 6.69 1.97
N TRP A 151 -11.72 5.85 3.02
CA TRP A 151 -12.84 5.12 3.64
C TRP A 151 -13.59 5.98 4.63
#